data_aa77d9fcae7c04fbf422d05c20bf604c
#
_entry.id   aa77d9fcae7c04fbf422d05c20bf604c
#
_cell.length_a   1.000
_cell.length_b   1.000
_cell.length_c   1.000
_cell.angle_alpha   90.00
_cell.angle_beta   90.00
_cell.angle_gamma   90.00
#
_symmetry.space_group_name_H-M   'P 1'
#
loop_
_entity.id
_entity.type
_entity.pdbx_description
1 polymer ?
#
loop_
_entity_poly.entity_id
_entity_poly.type
_entity_poly.pdbx_seq_one_letter_code
_entity_poly.pdbx_strand_id
1 'polypeptide(L)'
;MELKCALDQINRRLAGEGHPLRVEQRGQKLNLRGRLPDRRNPEVERVQRLSLGLTADSEGLRDAEHALRQVQRQLQRRQFNWDDWSTERSHGSPPVLETAVQSFEQAFFTDARRRRNPSGSRTTWSSAYQPYLRRLQSFAGLQMISGNLLMQTL
;
A
#
# COMPACT_ATOMS: atom_id res chain seq x y z
N MET A 1 24.56 12.76 7.25
CA MET A 1 24.91 13.56 6.05
C MET A 1 24.52 12.85 4.75
N GLU A 2 24.65 11.54 4.68
CA GLU A 2 24.35 10.74 3.46
C GLU A 2 22.88 10.78 3.00
N LEU A 3 21.94 10.66 3.93
CA LEU A 3 20.50 10.62 3.58
C LEU A 3 20.02 11.90 2.91
N LYS A 4 20.42 13.06 3.42
CA LYS A 4 20.04 14.36 2.84
C LYS A 4 20.59 14.54 1.44
N CYS A 5 21.85 14.12 1.23
CA CYS A 5 22.47 14.16 -0.09
C CYS A 5 21.77 13.23 -1.09
N ALA A 6 21.42 12.01 -0.66
CA ALA A 6 20.66 11.07 -1.48
C ALA A 6 19.24 11.60 -1.81
N LEU A 7 18.57 12.20 -0.83
CA LEU A 7 17.26 12.82 -1.03
C LEU A 7 17.32 13.97 -2.06
N ASP A 8 18.33 14.84 -1.94
CA ASP A 8 18.53 15.95 -2.88
C ASP A 8 18.86 15.45 -4.30
N GLN A 9 19.61 14.36 -4.40
CA GLN A 9 19.94 13.74 -5.69
C GLN A 9 18.68 13.15 -6.35
N ILE A 10 17.85 12.44 -5.60
CA ILE A 10 16.57 11.91 -6.08
C ILE A 10 15.68 13.05 -6.56
N ASN A 11 15.52 14.09 -5.76
CA ASN A 11 14.66 15.22 -6.12
C ASN A 11 15.16 16.00 -7.33
N ARG A 12 16.47 16.15 -7.51
CA ARG A 12 17.06 16.74 -8.73
C ARG A 12 16.75 15.91 -9.96
N ARG A 13 16.90 14.57 -9.87
CA ARG A 13 16.56 13.67 -10.97
C ARG A 13 15.07 13.80 -11.32
N LEU A 14 14.18 13.74 -10.34
CA LEU A 14 12.74 13.89 -10.53
C LEU A 14 12.36 15.21 -11.18
N ALA A 15 12.98 16.30 -10.73
CA ALA A 15 12.78 17.63 -11.34
C ALA A 15 13.24 17.67 -12.80
N GLY A 16 14.38 17.04 -13.11
CA GLY A 16 14.88 16.93 -14.48
C GLY A 16 13.98 16.10 -15.40
N GLU A 17 13.26 15.13 -14.85
CA GLU A 17 12.27 14.30 -15.55
C GLU A 17 10.87 14.97 -15.62
N GLY A 18 10.73 16.18 -15.07
CA GLY A 18 9.45 16.91 -15.05
C GLY A 18 8.40 16.32 -14.11
N HIS A 19 8.82 15.57 -13.08
CA HIS A 19 7.89 14.98 -12.12
C HIS A 19 7.20 16.04 -11.26
N PRO A 20 5.86 15.96 -11.09
CA PRO A 20 5.11 16.90 -10.26
C PRO A 20 5.28 16.65 -8.75
N LEU A 21 5.91 15.53 -8.39
CA LEU A 21 6.09 15.10 -7.01
C LEU A 21 7.57 15.09 -6.62
N ARG A 22 7.83 15.38 -5.35
CA ARG A 22 9.16 15.26 -4.72
C ARG A 22 9.07 14.51 -3.41
N VAL A 23 10.16 13.87 -3.01
CA VAL A 23 10.29 13.24 -1.68
C VAL A 23 10.71 14.31 -0.68
N GLU A 24 10.04 14.37 0.46
CA GLU A 24 10.31 15.30 1.55
C GLU A 24 10.52 14.54 2.86
N GLN A 25 11.60 14.85 3.57
CA GLN A 25 11.80 14.36 4.93
C GLN A 25 11.16 15.30 5.94
N ARG A 26 10.41 14.74 6.89
CA ARG A 26 9.89 15.48 8.04
C ARG A 26 10.13 14.69 9.32
N GLY A 27 11.04 15.17 10.14
CA GLY A 27 11.53 14.40 11.29
C GLY A 27 12.14 13.08 10.84
N GLN A 28 11.66 11.99 11.39
CA GLN A 28 12.10 10.62 11.08
C GLN A 28 11.28 9.95 9.96
N LYS A 29 10.41 10.70 9.26
CA LYS A 29 9.50 10.14 8.27
C LYS A 29 9.68 10.77 6.89
N LEU A 30 9.42 9.95 5.86
CA LEU A 30 9.40 10.36 4.46
C LEU A 30 7.96 10.57 3.98
N ASN A 31 7.79 11.60 3.15
CA ASN A 31 6.51 11.97 2.56
C ASN A 31 6.72 12.30 1.07
N LEU A 32 5.66 12.25 0.28
CA LEU A 32 5.64 12.86 -1.03
C LEU A 32 4.94 14.21 -0.96
N ARG A 33 5.46 15.18 -1.69
CA ARG A 33 4.85 16.51 -1.82
C ARG A 33 4.77 16.92 -3.28
N GLY A 34 3.61 17.41 -3.68
CA GLY A 34 3.38 17.91 -5.03
C GLY A 34 1.90 18.06 -5.33
N ARG A 35 1.57 18.19 -6.61
CA ARG A 35 0.18 18.33 -7.06
C ARG A 35 -0.50 16.97 -6.97
N LEU A 36 -1.54 16.90 -6.15
CA LEU A 36 -2.38 15.72 -5.94
C LEU A 36 -3.85 16.16 -5.99
N PRO A 37 -4.77 15.26 -6.39
CA PRO A 37 -6.20 15.51 -6.34
C PRO A 37 -6.64 15.94 -4.95
N ASP A 38 -7.49 16.95 -4.86
CA ASP A 38 -8.02 17.40 -3.58
C ASP A 38 -8.91 16.31 -2.96
N ARG A 39 -8.81 16.12 -1.65
CA ARG A 39 -9.57 15.08 -0.93
C ARG A 39 -11.08 15.26 -1.02
N ARG A 40 -11.55 16.51 -1.15
CA ARG A 40 -12.98 16.85 -1.23
C ARG A 40 -13.47 16.97 -2.66
N ASN A 41 -12.59 17.38 -3.57
CA ASN A 41 -12.91 17.54 -4.98
C ASN A 41 -11.77 16.99 -5.85
N PRO A 42 -11.84 15.70 -6.25
CA PRO A 42 -10.78 15.05 -7.02
C PRO A 42 -10.47 15.68 -8.39
N GLU A 43 -11.38 16.49 -8.94
CA GLU A 43 -11.18 17.21 -10.19
C GLU A 43 -10.19 18.37 -10.04
N VAL A 44 -9.93 18.82 -8.81
CA VAL A 44 -9.03 19.92 -8.52
C VAL A 44 -7.73 19.39 -7.94
N GLU A 45 -6.62 19.73 -8.59
CA GLU A 45 -5.29 19.41 -8.07
C GLU A 45 -4.75 20.55 -7.21
N ARG A 46 -4.20 20.21 -6.05
CA ARG A 46 -3.53 21.15 -5.15
C ARG A 46 -2.18 20.59 -4.69
N VAL A 47 -1.27 21.50 -4.34
CA VAL A 47 -0.01 21.11 -3.70
C VAL A 47 -0.32 20.56 -2.30
N GLN A 48 -0.19 19.27 -2.16
CA GLN A 48 -0.49 18.54 -0.92
C GLN A 48 0.67 17.63 -0.54
N ARG A 49 0.59 17.10 0.66
CA ARG A 49 1.54 16.13 1.19
C ARG A 49 0.85 14.79 1.36
N LEU A 50 1.52 13.75 0.89
CA LEU A 50 1.14 12.37 1.07
C LEU A 50 2.11 11.73 2.06
N SER A 51 1.63 11.30 3.22
CA SER A 51 2.47 10.59 4.19
C SER A 51 2.67 9.15 3.73
N LEU A 52 3.93 8.72 3.67
CA LEU A 52 4.26 7.35 3.30
C LEU A 52 4.40 6.43 4.53
N GLY A 53 4.51 7.00 5.74
CA GLY A 53 4.80 6.22 6.95
C GLY A 53 6.21 5.64 7.03
N LEU A 54 7.01 5.78 5.97
CA LEU A 54 8.35 5.23 5.84
C LEU A 54 9.36 5.96 6.74
N THR A 55 10.33 5.26 7.27
CA THR A 55 11.44 5.84 8.04
C THR A 55 12.42 6.57 7.12
N ALA A 56 13.04 7.62 7.65
CA ALA A 56 14.01 8.41 6.91
C ALA A 56 15.40 7.76 6.99
N ASP A 57 15.55 6.63 6.32
CA ASP A 57 16.79 5.86 6.16
C ASP A 57 16.98 5.43 4.69
N SER A 58 18.03 4.69 4.41
CA SER A 58 18.35 4.25 3.04
C SER A 58 17.33 3.27 2.47
N GLU A 59 16.72 2.44 3.31
CA GLU A 59 15.66 1.50 2.91
C GLU A 59 14.36 2.26 2.63
N GLY A 60 13.94 3.10 3.57
CA GLY A 60 12.75 3.94 3.39
C GLY A 60 12.85 4.87 2.19
N LEU A 61 14.06 5.29 1.82
CA LEU A 61 14.26 6.12 0.63
C LEU A 61 14.02 5.35 -0.67
N ARG A 62 14.43 4.07 -0.76
CA ARG A 62 14.12 3.19 -1.90
C ARG A 62 12.61 2.94 -2.00
N ASP A 63 11.98 2.68 -0.86
CA ASP A 63 10.54 2.46 -0.80
C ASP A 63 9.76 3.73 -1.17
N ALA A 64 10.27 4.91 -0.78
CA ALA A 64 9.70 6.18 -1.18
C ALA A 64 9.78 6.42 -2.69
N GLU A 65 10.87 6.04 -3.34
CA GLU A 65 10.98 6.08 -4.81
C GLU A 65 9.98 5.13 -5.49
N HIS A 66 9.82 3.93 -4.95
CA HIS A 66 8.85 2.97 -5.46
C HIS A 66 7.42 3.49 -5.30
N ALA A 67 7.08 4.02 -4.12
CA ALA A 67 5.79 4.64 -3.84
C ALA A 67 5.52 5.82 -4.78
N LEU A 68 6.52 6.67 -5.02
CA LEU A 68 6.40 7.80 -5.95
C LEU A 68 6.02 7.34 -7.36
N ARG A 69 6.69 6.31 -7.89
CA ARG A 69 6.37 5.75 -9.21
C ARG A 69 4.96 5.17 -9.27
N GLN A 70 4.49 4.58 -8.17
CA GLN A 70 3.14 4.04 -8.06
C GLN A 70 2.09 5.17 -8.04
N VAL A 71 2.28 6.20 -7.21
CA VAL A 71 1.42 7.39 -7.18
C VAL A 71 1.35 8.04 -8.56
N GLN A 72 2.49 8.19 -9.22
CA GLN A 72 2.54 8.78 -10.56
C GLN A 72 1.73 7.98 -11.57
N ARG A 73 1.85 6.65 -11.57
CA ARG A 73 1.03 5.79 -12.45
C ARG A 73 -0.46 5.93 -12.15
N GLN A 74 -0.84 6.03 -10.88
CA GLN A 74 -2.24 6.27 -10.48
C GLN A 74 -2.75 7.64 -10.96
N LEU A 75 -1.93 8.69 -10.84
CA LEU A 75 -2.27 10.02 -11.34
C LEU A 75 -2.44 10.05 -12.87
N GLN A 76 -1.51 9.44 -13.60
CA GLN A 76 -1.60 9.34 -15.07
C GLN A 76 -2.84 8.59 -15.55
N ARG A 77 -3.29 7.60 -14.80
CA ARG A 77 -4.50 6.82 -15.11
C ARG A 77 -5.77 7.42 -14.53
N ARG A 78 -5.69 8.55 -13.81
CA ARG A 78 -6.80 9.15 -13.05
C ARG A 78 -7.44 8.19 -12.05
N GLN A 79 -6.64 7.31 -11.46
CA GLN A 79 -7.04 6.28 -10.50
C GLN A 79 -6.43 6.50 -9.12
N PHE A 80 -5.94 7.72 -8.85
CA PHE A 80 -5.38 8.04 -7.54
C PHE A 80 -6.48 8.08 -6.49
N ASN A 81 -6.27 7.35 -5.39
CA ASN A 81 -7.16 7.33 -4.24
C ASN A 81 -6.35 7.54 -2.96
N TRP A 82 -6.77 8.49 -2.13
CA TRP A 82 -6.14 8.78 -0.85
C TRP A 82 -6.17 7.62 0.13
N ASP A 83 -7.21 6.79 0.09
CA ASP A 83 -7.39 5.66 0.99
C ASP A 83 -6.33 4.57 0.78
N ASP A 84 -5.81 4.44 -0.44
CA ASP A 84 -4.72 3.51 -0.75
C ASP A 84 -3.41 3.89 -0.05
N TRP A 85 -3.28 5.15 0.35
CA TRP A 85 -2.08 5.75 0.95
C TRP A 85 -2.29 6.19 2.40
N SER A 86 -3.41 5.83 3.03
CA SER A 86 -3.63 6.17 4.43
C SER A 86 -2.63 5.45 5.33
N THR A 87 -1.98 6.21 6.21
CA THR A 87 -0.86 5.76 7.07
C THR A 87 -1.26 4.66 8.06
N GLU A 88 -2.54 4.45 8.27
CA GLU A 88 -3.04 3.37 9.13
C GLU A 88 -2.80 1.97 8.55
N ARG A 89 -2.50 1.88 7.23
CA ARG A 89 -2.13 0.62 6.54
C ARG A 89 -0.64 0.44 6.33
N SER A 90 0.19 1.41 6.67
CA SER A 90 1.58 1.41 6.25
C SER A 90 2.59 1.18 7.38
N HIS A 91 2.66 -0.03 7.84
CA HIS A 91 3.91 -0.60 8.31
C HIS A 91 4.14 -1.93 7.57
N GLY A 92 4.70 -1.81 6.38
CA GLY A 92 5.12 -2.97 5.58
C GLY A 92 4.78 -2.79 4.11
N SER A 93 5.59 -3.34 3.25
CA SER A 93 5.22 -3.68 1.88
C SER A 93 3.84 -4.32 1.88
N PRO A 94 2.97 -4.06 0.88
CA PRO A 94 1.68 -4.75 0.83
C PRO A 94 1.95 -6.24 1.05
N PRO A 95 1.24 -6.87 2.00
CA PRO A 95 1.54 -8.24 2.37
C PRO A 95 1.47 -9.10 1.12
N VAL A 96 2.46 -9.94 0.91
CA VAL A 96 2.36 -11.01 -0.07
C VAL A 96 1.05 -11.73 0.23
N LEU A 97 0.30 -12.11 -0.81
CA LEU A 97 -1.03 -12.72 -0.65
C LEU A 97 -1.02 -13.85 0.39
N GLU A 98 0.04 -14.63 0.43
CA GLU A 98 0.21 -15.70 1.39
C GLU A 98 0.22 -15.20 2.84
N THR A 99 0.98 -14.14 3.13
CA THR A 99 1.04 -13.53 4.47
C THR A 99 -0.31 -12.92 4.87
N ALA A 100 -1.03 -12.33 3.93
CA ALA A 100 -2.36 -11.77 4.19
C ALA A 100 -3.38 -12.88 4.46
N VAL A 101 -3.33 -13.99 3.74
CA VAL A 101 -4.20 -15.15 3.97
C VAL A 101 -3.92 -15.77 5.35
N GLN A 102 -2.66 -15.93 5.73
CA GLN A 102 -2.27 -16.43 7.06
C GLN A 102 -2.75 -15.49 8.18
N SER A 103 -2.58 -14.19 8.02
CA SER A 103 -3.04 -13.19 8.99
C SER A 103 -4.56 -13.19 9.12
N PHE A 104 -5.28 -13.34 8.00
CA PHE A 104 -6.73 -13.46 8.01
C PHE A 104 -7.21 -14.75 8.69
N GLU A 105 -6.57 -15.88 8.41
CA GLU A 105 -6.87 -17.15 9.07
C GLU A 105 -6.68 -17.04 10.59
N GLN A 106 -5.56 -16.49 11.01
CA GLN A 106 -5.27 -16.27 12.41
C GLN A 106 -6.31 -15.35 13.08
N ALA A 107 -6.64 -14.23 12.45
CA ALA A 107 -7.66 -13.29 12.94
C ALA A 107 -9.04 -13.98 13.02
N PHE A 108 -9.42 -14.78 12.02
CA PHE A 108 -10.68 -15.50 11.99
C PHE A 108 -10.83 -16.43 13.19
N PHE A 109 -9.82 -17.24 13.51
CA PHE A 109 -9.89 -18.20 14.62
C PHE A 109 -9.65 -17.54 16.00
N THR A 110 -9.05 -16.34 16.04
CA THR A 110 -8.83 -15.60 17.29
C THR A 110 -10.06 -14.78 17.71
N ASP A 111 -11.00 -14.55 16.80
CA ASP A 111 -12.24 -13.80 17.09
C ASP A 111 -13.03 -14.47 18.24
N ALA A 112 -13.44 -13.68 19.23
CA ALA A 112 -14.14 -14.15 20.41
C ALA A 112 -15.45 -14.87 20.09
N ARG A 113 -16.16 -14.47 19.01
CA ARG A 113 -17.40 -15.13 18.56
C ARG A 113 -17.11 -16.51 17.99
N ARG A 114 -15.99 -16.65 17.27
CA ARG A 114 -15.56 -17.91 16.64
C ARG A 114 -15.03 -18.90 17.65
N ARG A 115 -14.41 -18.44 18.73
CA ARG A 115 -13.94 -19.29 19.84
C ARG A 115 -15.06 -19.98 20.61
N ARG A 116 -16.28 -19.42 20.60
CA ARG A 116 -17.45 -20.02 21.29
C ARG A 116 -17.96 -21.28 20.60
N ASN A 117 -17.70 -21.43 19.30
CA ASN A 117 -18.07 -22.64 18.54
C ASN A 117 -16.92 -23.04 17.61
N PRO A 118 -15.90 -23.74 18.11
CA PRO A 118 -14.73 -24.10 17.33
C PRO A 118 -15.02 -25.05 16.14
N SER A 119 -15.92 -25.99 16.30
CA SER A 119 -16.30 -26.94 15.24
C SER A 119 -17.04 -26.23 14.10
N GLY A 120 -18.04 -25.40 14.41
CA GLY A 120 -18.75 -24.60 13.43
C GLY A 120 -17.85 -23.58 12.71
N SER A 121 -16.86 -23.02 13.45
CA SER A 121 -15.88 -22.12 12.85
C SER A 121 -14.96 -22.82 11.85
N ARG A 122 -14.51 -24.04 12.14
CA ARG A 122 -13.74 -24.87 11.21
C ARG A 122 -14.54 -25.24 9.96
N THR A 123 -15.80 -25.64 10.14
CA THR A 123 -16.69 -25.93 9.00
C THR A 123 -16.89 -24.70 8.13
N THR A 124 -17.15 -23.54 8.72
CA THR A 124 -17.30 -22.27 7.98
C THR A 124 -16.01 -21.92 7.25
N TRP A 125 -14.86 -22.07 7.89
CA TRP A 125 -13.58 -21.82 7.26
C TRP A 125 -13.36 -22.71 6.04
N SER A 126 -13.50 -24.02 6.21
CA SER A 126 -13.23 -25.00 5.16
C SER A 126 -14.20 -24.93 3.98
N SER A 127 -15.47 -24.57 4.22
CA SER A 127 -16.48 -24.51 3.16
C SER A 127 -16.64 -23.15 2.50
N ALA A 128 -16.52 -22.06 3.27
CA ALA A 128 -16.80 -20.73 2.76
C ALA A 128 -15.56 -19.90 2.40
N TYR A 129 -14.44 -20.06 3.11
CA TYR A 129 -13.26 -19.21 2.91
C TYR A 129 -12.11 -19.94 2.20
N GLN A 130 -11.74 -21.12 2.66
CA GLN A 130 -10.57 -21.84 2.19
C GLN A 130 -10.56 -22.14 0.68
N PRO A 131 -11.67 -22.55 0.02
CA PRO A 131 -11.68 -22.79 -1.41
C PRO A 131 -11.36 -21.53 -2.23
N TYR A 132 -11.94 -20.39 -1.83
CA TYR A 132 -11.70 -19.11 -2.51
C TYR A 132 -10.27 -18.60 -2.29
N LEU A 133 -9.76 -18.72 -1.06
CA LEU A 133 -8.39 -18.29 -0.76
C LEU A 133 -7.35 -19.14 -1.49
N ARG A 134 -7.55 -20.46 -1.59
CA ARG A 134 -6.69 -21.34 -2.38
C ARG A 134 -6.74 -21.01 -3.86
N ARG A 135 -7.92 -20.72 -4.39
CA ARG A 135 -8.07 -20.31 -5.77
C ARG A 135 -7.37 -18.97 -6.03
N LEU A 136 -7.54 -18.00 -5.14
CA LEU A 136 -6.84 -16.72 -5.19
C LEU A 136 -5.31 -16.92 -5.18
N GLN A 137 -4.78 -17.77 -4.31
CA GLN A 137 -3.36 -18.09 -4.24
C GLN A 137 -2.84 -18.77 -5.51
N SER A 138 -3.62 -19.66 -6.13
CA SER A 138 -3.23 -20.31 -7.38
C SER A 138 -3.16 -19.32 -8.58
N PHE A 139 -3.99 -18.28 -8.58
CA PHE A 139 -3.97 -17.25 -9.62
C PHE A 139 -2.86 -16.20 -9.41
N ALA A 140 -2.62 -15.83 -8.18
CA ALA A 140 -1.76 -14.69 -7.87
C ALA A 140 -0.30 -15.08 -7.60
N GLY A 141 -0.02 -16.32 -7.23
CA GLY A 141 1.31 -16.76 -6.83
C GLY A 141 1.90 -15.84 -5.75
N LEU A 142 3.09 -15.30 -6.01
CA LEU A 142 3.79 -14.33 -5.14
C LEU A 142 3.43 -12.86 -5.45
N GLN A 143 2.30 -12.60 -6.12
CA GLN A 143 1.91 -11.24 -6.46
C GLN A 143 1.39 -10.47 -5.23
N MET A 144 1.67 -9.17 -5.21
CA MET A 144 1.13 -8.26 -4.20
C MET A 144 -0.38 -8.12 -4.36
N ILE A 145 -1.10 -8.07 -3.24
CA ILE A 145 -2.54 -7.86 -3.23
C ILE A 145 -2.84 -6.46 -3.78
N SER A 146 -3.56 -6.42 -4.88
CA SER A 146 -4.09 -5.18 -5.46
C SER A 146 -5.60 -5.29 -5.64
N GLY A 147 -6.30 -4.16 -5.65
CA GLY A 147 -7.74 -4.15 -5.93
C GLY A 147 -8.11 -4.84 -7.24
N ASN A 148 -7.26 -4.75 -8.26
CA ASN A 148 -7.45 -5.44 -9.54
C ASN A 148 -7.39 -6.96 -9.42
N LEU A 149 -6.57 -7.50 -8.52
CA LEU A 149 -6.47 -8.94 -8.30
C LEU A 149 -7.78 -9.50 -7.74
N LEU A 150 -8.41 -8.77 -6.81
CA LEU A 150 -9.69 -9.18 -6.22
C LEU A 150 -10.84 -9.15 -7.23
N MET A 151 -10.82 -8.20 -8.18
CA MET A 151 -11.85 -8.10 -9.22
C MET A 151 -11.74 -9.18 -10.30
N GLN A 152 -10.57 -9.77 -10.50
CA GLN A 152 -10.36 -10.85 -11.48
C GLN A 152 -10.79 -12.22 -10.96
N THR A 153 -11.06 -12.36 -9.67
CA THR A 153 -11.41 -13.62 -9.01
C THR A 153 -12.90 -13.76 -8.67
N LEU A 154 -13.70 -12.73 -8.93
CA LEU A 154 -15.16 -12.75 -8.86
C LEU A 154 -15.77 -13.16 -10.20
#